data_1b5a9ad0153a01de831614f5528ffd40
#
_entry.id   1b5a9ad0153a01de831614f5528ffd40
#
_cell.length_a   1.000
_cell.length_b   1.000
_cell.length_c   1.000
_cell.angle_alpha   90.00
_cell.angle_beta   90.00
_cell.angle_gamma   90.00
#
_symmetry.space_group_name_H-M   'P 1'
#
loop_
_entity.id
_entity.type
_entity.pdbx_description
1 polymer ?
#
loop_
_entity_poly.entity_id
_entity_poly.type
_entity_poly.pdbx_seq_one_letter_code
_entity_poly.pdbx_strand_id
1 'polypeptide(L)'
;TLQCAEKGVEQMRAFEPDTIIALGGGSAMDAAKIMWVLYEHPEADFMDMAMRFMDIRKRVYTFPKMGEKAYFIAIPTSAGTGSEVTPFAVITDETTGIKYPLADYQLMPNMAIVDTDFHMSAPKGLTAASGIDAVTHALEAYASVMATDYTDGLAKQALKVIFDYLPRAYENGQTDVEAREKMANAATMAGMAFA
;
A
#
# COMPACT_ATOMS: atom_id res chain seq x y z
N THR A 1 -12.71 -4.32 -3.23
CA THR A 1 -13.47 -5.24 -2.36
C THR A 1 -12.93 -6.65 -2.46
N LEU A 2 -13.24 -7.51 -1.47
CA LEU A 2 -12.84 -8.92 -1.45
C LEU A 2 -13.40 -9.66 -2.67
N GLN A 3 -14.68 -9.45 -2.96
CA GLN A 3 -15.37 -10.08 -4.10
C GLN A 3 -14.76 -9.68 -5.46
N CYS A 4 -14.24 -8.47 -5.56
CA CYS A 4 -13.51 -8.03 -6.76
C CYS A 4 -12.16 -8.77 -6.88
N ALA A 5 -11.44 -8.94 -5.77
CA ALA A 5 -10.18 -9.68 -5.75
C ALA A 5 -10.40 -11.16 -6.11
N GLU A 6 -11.42 -11.81 -5.57
CA GLU A 6 -11.77 -13.21 -5.90
C GLU A 6 -12.03 -13.41 -7.40
N LYS A 7 -12.80 -12.50 -8.04
CA LYS A 7 -13.01 -12.54 -9.50
C LYS A 7 -11.73 -12.35 -10.29
N GLY A 8 -10.83 -11.49 -9.82
CA GLY A 8 -9.52 -11.28 -10.43
C GLY A 8 -8.64 -12.53 -10.36
N VAL A 9 -8.68 -13.24 -9.24
CA VAL A 9 -7.93 -14.50 -9.06
C VAL A 9 -8.38 -15.57 -10.04
N GLU A 10 -9.67 -15.66 -10.38
CA GLU A 10 -10.15 -16.61 -11.41
C GLU A 10 -9.49 -16.36 -12.76
N GLN A 11 -9.35 -15.08 -13.14
CA GLN A 11 -8.66 -14.70 -14.37
C GLN A 11 -7.15 -15.00 -14.29
N MET A 12 -6.52 -14.73 -13.14
CA MET A 12 -5.10 -15.05 -12.94
C MET A 12 -4.83 -16.55 -13.04
N ARG A 13 -5.71 -17.38 -12.49
CA ARG A 13 -5.59 -18.85 -12.60
C ARG A 13 -5.69 -19.36 -14.04
N ALA A 14 -6.50 -18.69 -14.87
CA ALA A 14 -6.62 -19.03 -16.28
C ALA A 14 -5.44 -18.53 -17.13
N PHE A 15 -4.82 -17.41 -16.76
CA PHE A 15 -3.71 -16.79 -17.46
C PHE A 15 -2.33 -17.29 -16.99
N GLU A 16 -2.24 -17.73 -15.73
CA GLU A 16 -1.00 -18.20 -15.07
C GLU A 16 0.17 -17.19 -15.14
N PRO A 17 -0.01 -15.93 -14.65
CA PRO A 17 1.03 -14.93 -14.71
C PRO A 17 2.25 -15.33 -13.84
N ASP A 18 3.44 -15.05 -14.35
CA ASP A 18 4.70 -15.07 -13.59
C ASP A 18 5.08 -13.69 -13.00
N THR A 19 4.37 -12.66 -13.41
CA THR A 19 4.58 -11.28 -12.98
C THR A 19 3.24 -10.58 -12.82
N ILE A 20 3.05 -9.92 -11.68
CA ILE A 20 1.86 -9.11 -11.36
C ILE A 20 2.30 -7.66 -11.26
N ILE A 21 1.68 -6.78 -12.04
CA ILE A 21 1.92 -5.33 -12.00
C ILE A 21 0.68 -4.66 -11.41
N ALA A 22 0.81 -4.16 -10.18
CA ALA A 22 -0.24 -3.41 -9.49
C ALA A 22 -0.06 -1.91 -9.73
N LEU A 23 -0.72 -1.38 -10.75
CA LEU A 23 -0.73 0.05 -11.06
C LEU A 23 -1.98 0.71 -10.51
N GLY A 24 -1.85 1.63 -9.57
CA GLY A 24 -2.98 2.37 -9.00
C GLY A 24 -2.73 2.98 -7.64
N GLY A 25 -3.77 3.46 -6.98
CA GLY A 25 -3.72 3.90 -5.59
C GLY A 25 -3.71 2.72 -4.61
N GLY A 26 -3.66 3.01 -3.31
CA GLY A 26 -3.60 1.99 -2.25
C GLY A 26 -4.63 0.87 -2.39
N SER A 27 -5.90 1.22 -2.64
CA SER A 27 -6.97 0.22 -2.81
C SER A 27 -6.73 -0.76 -3.96
N ALA A 28 -6.12 -0.30 -5.06
CA ALA A 28 -5.80 -1.18 -6.20
C ALA A 28 -4.62 -2.10 -5.85
N MET A 29 -3.58 -1.55 -5.22
CA MET A 29 -2.41 -2.31 -4.78
C MET A 29 -2.79 -3.34 -3.70
N ASP A 30 -3.62 -2.96 -2.72
CA ASP A 30 -4.10 -3.84 -1.66
C ASP A 30 -4.95 -4.99 -2.24
N ALA A 31 -5.85 -4.69 -3.17
CA ALA A 31 -6.61 -5.72 -3.88
C ALA A 31 -5.67 -6.67 -4.65
N ALA A 32 -4.65 -6.13 -5.33
CA ALA A 32 -3.68 -6.93 -6.05
C ALA A 32 -2.83 -7.83 -5.13
N LYS A 33 -2.45 -7.36 -3.93
CA LYS A 33 -1.79 -8.18 -2.90
C LYS A 33 -2.67 -9.35 -2.46
N ILE A 34 -3.96 -9.11 -2.25
CA ILE A 34 -4.91 -10.19 -1.91
C ILE A 34 -5.04 -11.19 -3.08
N MET A 35 -5.15 -10.66 -4.31
CA MET A 35 -5.18 -11.51 -5.51
C MET A 35 -3.93 -12.36 -5.62
N TRP A 36 -2.76 -11.79 -5.35
CA TRP A 36 -1.48 -12.49 -5.36
C TRP A 36 -1.47 -13.66 -4.37
N VAL A 37 -1.89 -13.42 -3.12
CA VAL A 37 -1.98 -14.49 -2.11
C VAL A 37 -2.91 -15.60 -2.55
N LEU A 38 -4.14 -15.28 -2.95
CA LEU A 38 -5.14 -16.29 -3.34
C LEU A 38 -4.79 -17.00 -4.66
N TYR A 39 -3.95 -16.40 -5.50
CA TYR A 39 -3.41 -17.03 -6.71
C TYR A 39 -2.32 -18.05 -6.39
N GLU A 40 -1.34 -17.67 -5.55
CA GLU A 40 -0.25 -18.58 -5.17
C GLU A 40 -0.72 -19.69 -4.22
N HIS A 41 -1.65 -19.36 -3.33
CA HIS A 41 -2.13 -20.21 -2.24
C HIS A 41 -3.66 -20.34 -2.28
N PRO A 42 -4.22 -21.15 -3.19
CA PRO A 42 -5.65 -21.37 -3.27
C PRO A 42 -6.29 -21.98 -2.02
N GLU A 43 -5.46 -22.64 -1.20
CA GLU A 43 -5.84 -23.24 0.08
C GLU A 43 -5.92 -22.25 1.23
N ALA A 44 -5.38 -21.02 1.06
CA ALA A 44 -5.36 -20.02 2.12
C ALA A 44 -6.77 -19.49 2.41
N ASP A 45 -7.17 -19.54 3.68
CA ASP A 45 -8.42 -18.95 4.13
C ASP A 45 -8.24 -17.46 4.44
N PHE A 46 -9.01 -16.63 3.74
CA PHE A 46 -8.94 -15.16 3.91
C PHE A 46 -9.26 -14.75 5.34
N MET A 47 -10.27 -15.36 5.97
CA MET A 47 -10.68 -14.99 7.33
C MET A 47 -9.63 -15.37 8.37
N ASP A 48 -8.95 -16.50 8.21
CA ASP A 48 -7.84 -16.87 9.09
C ASP A 48 -6.69 -15.87 9.01
N MET A 49 -6.35 -15.41 7.81
CA MET A 49 -5.35 -14.35 7.59
C MET A 49 -5.76 -13.03 8.23
N ALA A 50 -7.00 -12.59 8.03
CA ALA A 50 -7.54 -11.34 8.56
C ALA A 50 -7.66 -11.39 10.09
N MET A 51 -8.14 -12.51 10.65
CA MET A 51 -8.32 -12.67 12.09
C MET A 51 -7.00 -12.77 12.84
N ARG A 52 -5.91 -13.19 12.20
CA ARG A 52 -4.57 -13.15 12.81
C ARG A 52 -4.21 -11.76 13.33
N PHE A 53 -4.58 -10.71 12.59
CA PHE A 53 -4.36 -9.33 13.00
C PHE A 53 -5.41 -8.83 14.01
N MET A 54 -6.68 -9.19 13.80
CA MET A 54 -7.80 -8.67 14.57
C MET A 54 -8.05 -9.41 15.89
N ASP A 55 -7.71 -10.70 15.98
CA ASP A 55 -7.91 -11.52 17.16
C ASP A 55 -6.60 -12.14 17.67
N ILE A 56 -6.15 -11.70 18.84
CA ILE A 56 -4.91 -12.19 19.45
C ILE A 56 -4.89 -13.72 19.63
N ARG A 57 -6.04 -14.37 19.78
CA ARG A 57 -6.14 -15.82 19.89
C ARG A 57 -5.86 -16.54 18.56
N LYS A 58 -5.94 -15.84 17.45
CA LYS A 58 -5.70 -16.32 16.08
C LYS A 58 -4.29 -16.05 15.56
N ARG A 59 -3.41 -15.46 16.37
CA ARG A 59 -2.01 -15.13 15.97
C ARG A 59 -1.13 -16.35 15.68
N VAL A 60 -1.61 -17.53 15.95
CA VAL A 60 -0.91 -18.79 15.61
C VAL A 60 -0.99 -19.12 14.11
N TYR A 61 -1.84 -18.46 13.33
CA TYR A 61 -1.90 -18.66 11.89
C TYR A 61 -0.55 -18.27 11.24
N THR A 62 0.02 -19.18 10.47
CA THR A 62 1.24 -18.92 9.70
C THR A 62 0.85 -18.43 8.31
N PHE A 63 1.29 -17.22 7.98
CA PHE A 63 1.06 -16.67 6.64
C PHE A 63 1.85 -17.47 5.60
N PRO A 64 1.27 -17.79 4.44
CA PRO A 64 1.96 -18.57 3.42
C PRO A 64 3.15 -17.79 2.84
N LYS A 65 4.17 -18.51 2.39
CA LYS A 65 5.34 -17.91 1.74
C LYS A 65 4.98 -17.45 0.34
N MET A 66 5.26 -16.19 0.03
CA MET A 66 4.90 -15.55 -1.22
C MET A 66 6.08 -15.46 -2.21
N GLY A 67 5.76 -15.24 -3.49
CA GLY A 67 6.73 -14.98 -4.56
C GLY A 67 7.33 -16.24 -5.18
N GLU A 68 6.68 -17.39 -5.07
CA GLU A 68 7.11 -18.63 -5.72
C GLU A 68 6.55 -18.79 -7.13
N LYS A 69 5.33 -18.26 -7.39
CA LYS A 69 4.69 -18.30 -8.71
C LYS A 69 4.82 -17.00 -9.48
N ALA A 70 4.69 -15.86 -8.81
CA ALA A 70 4.66 -14.58 -9.47
C ALA A 70 5.48 -13.52 -8.73
N TYR A 71 6.22 -12.71 -9.50
CA TYR A 71 6.93 -11.53 -9.03
C TYR A 71 5.96 -10.35 -8.94
N PHE A 72 5.92 -9.65 -7.80
CA PHE A 72 4.96 -8.57 -7.57
C PHE A 72 5.62 -7.19 -7.69
N ILE A 73 5.13 -6.38 -8.63
CA ILE A 73 5.57 -5.00 -8.87
C ILE A 73 4.44 -4.05 -8.49
N ALA A 74 4.71 -3.09 -7.63
CA ALA A 74 3.76 -2.05 -7.25
C ALA A 74 4.15 -0.70 -7.85
N ILE A 75 3.18 -0.02 -8.50
CA ILE A 75 3.37 1.29 -9.14
C ILE A 75 2.26 2.22 -8.61
N PRO A 76 2.55 3.10 -7.64
CA PRO A 76 1.55 3.98 -7.06
C PRO A 76 1.15 5.12 -8.01
N THR A 77 -0.13 5.50 -7.98
CA THR A 77 -0.67 6.67 -8.68
C THR A 77 -1.19 7.74 -7.73
N SER A 78 -1.04 7.54 -6.42
CA SER A 78 -1.38 8.48 -5.36
C SER A 78 -0.25 8.54 -4.33
N ALA A 79 0.06 9.73 -3.85
CA ALA A 79 1.11 9.98 -2.87
C ALA A 79 0.52 10.01 -1.45
N GLY A 80 0.30 8.86 -0.85
CA GLY A 80 -0.35 8.76 0.47
C GLY A 80 -0.09 7.45 1.20
N THR A 81 -0.70 6.36 0.75
CA THR A 81 -0.77 5.10 1.49
C THR A 81 0.57 4.40 1.70
N GLY A 82 1.55 4.59 0.80
CA GLY A 82 2.81 3.84 0.84
C GLY A 82 2.65 2.32 0.63
N SER A 83 1.50 1.86 0.08
CA SER A 83 1.23 0.43 -0.08
C SER A 83 2.29 -0.29 -0.93
N GLU A 84 2.99 0.43 -1.79
CA GLU A 84 4.10 -0.08 -2.61
C GLU A 84 5.31 -0.55 -1.77
N VAL A 85 5.42 -0.12 -0.50
CA VAL A 85 6.53 -0.44 0.40
C VAL A 85 6.07 -0.90 1.79
N THR A 86 4.81 -1.34 1.93
CA THR A 86 4.28 -1.79 3.21
C THR A 86 3.83 -3.25 3.18
N PRO A 87 3.92 -3.96 4.31
CA PRO A 87 3.48 -5.35 4.46
C PRO A 87 1.96 -5.46 4.73
N PHE A 88 1.18 -4.42 4.38
CA PHE A 88 -0.25 -4.35 4.67
C PHE A 88 -1.08 -4.46 3.40
N ALA A 89 -2.29 -5.00 3.56
CA ALA A 89 -3.36 -4.91 2.58
C ALA A 89 -4.70 -4.77 3.30
N VAL A 90 -5.47 -3.73 2.99
CA VAL A 90 -6.78 -3.47 3.60
C VAL A 90 -7.86 -3.64 2.56
N ILE A 91 -8.77 -4.57 2.78
CA ILE A 91 -9.85 -4.86 1.85
C ILE A 91 -11.22 -4.85 2.54
N THR A 92 -12.22 -4.36 1.83
CA THR A 92 -13.61 -4.33 2.32
C THR A 92 -14.36 -5.55 1.82
N ASP A 93 -15.01 -6.27 2.72
CA ASP A 93 -16.03 -7.25 2.37
C ASP A 93 -17.36 -6.53 2.06
N GLU A 94 -17.85 -6.68 0.85
CA GLU A 94 -19.10 -6.04 0.41
C GLU A 94 -20.33 -6.54 1.15
N THR A 95 -20.31 -7.78 1.64
CA THR A 95 -21.47 -8.39 2.30
C THR A 95 -21.68 -7.85 3.71
N THR A 96 -20.59 -7.55 4.40
CA THR A 96 -20.62 -7.08 5.79
C THR A 96 -20.31 -5.58 5.92
N GLY A 97 -19.72 -4.97 4.91
CA GLY A 97 -19.19 -3.60 4.94
C GLY A 97 -17.96 -3.44 5.84
N ILE A 98 -17.40 -4.53 6.36
CA ILE A 98 -16.24 -4.51 7.26
C ILE A 98 -14.95 -4.43 6.46
N LYS A 99 -14.03 -3.59 6.92
CA LYS A 99 -12.65 -3.54 6.42
C LYS A 99 -11.78 -4.50 7.21
N TYR A 100 -11.12 -5.39 6.50
CA TYR A 100 -10.18 -6.36 7.04
C TYR A 100 -8.75 -5.98 6.69
N PRO A 101 -7.91 -5.65 7.68
CA PRO A 101 -6.48 -5.48 7.46
C PRO A 101 -5.78 -6.85 7.49
N LEU A 102 -4.96 -7.11 6.48
CA LEU A 102 -3.96 -8.18 6.50
C LEU A 102 -2.60 -7.54 6.73
N ALA A 103 -1.80 -8.17 7.58
CA ALA A 103 -0.47 -7.68 7.93
C ALA A 103 0.51 -8.85 8.03
N ASP A 104 1.41 -8.96 7.06
CA ASP A 104 2.53 -9.89 7.09
C ASP A 104 3.61 -9.43 6.10
N TYR A 105 4.87 -9.60 6.44
CA TYR A 105 5.98 -9.23 5.57
C TYR A 105 5.98 -9.97 4.22
N GLN A 106 5.29 -11.10 4.12
CA GLN A 106 5.09 -11.81 2.86
C GLN A 106 4.26 -11.00 1.85
N LEU A 107 3.52 -9.99 2.30
CA LEU A 107 2.76 -9.06 1.43
C LEU A 107 3.59 -7.89 0.88
N MET A 108 4.87 -7.79 1.26
CA MET A 108 5.75 -6.77 0.70
C MET A 108 5.91 -6.97 -0.80
N PRO A 109 5.68 -5.94 -1.63
CA PRO A 109 6.02 -6.01 -3.05
C PRO A 109 7.50 -6.35 -3.27
N ASN A 110 7.79 -7.13 -4.29
CA ASN A 110 9.17 -7.44 -4.66
C ASN A 110 9.88 -6.21 -5.25
N MET A 111 9.12 -5.33 -5.91
CA MET A 111 9.60 -4.09 -6.49
C MET A 111 8.55 -2.99 -6.36
N ALA A 112 9.00 -1.78 -6.03
CA ALA A 112 8.21 -0.57 -6.11
C ALA A 112 8.79 0.34 -7.20
N ILE A 113 7.95 0.85 -8.10
CA ILE A 113 8.34 1.82 -9.12
C ILE A 113 7.55 3.11 -8.84
N VAL A 114 8.24 4.12 -8.34
CA VAL A 114 7.65 5.43 -8.04
C VAL A 114 7.98 6.38 -9.18
N ASP A 115 7.02 6.55 -10.08
CA ASP A 115 7.15 7.38 -11.26
C ASP A 115 6.19 8.57 -11.17
N THR A 116 6.73 9.78 -11.28
CA THR A 116 6.00 11.03 -11.15
C THR A 116 4.89 11.18 -12.20
N ASP A 117 5.09 10.65 -13.40
CA ASP A 117 4.12 10.76 -14.50
C ASP A 117 2.75 10.17 -14.11
N PHE A 118 2.73 9.09 -13.34
CA PHE A 118 1.48 8.48 -12.84
C PHE A 118 0.77 9.30 -11.76
N HIS A 119 1.44 10.31 -11.18
CA HIS A 119 0.86 11.19 -10.15
C HIS A 119 0.34 12.52 -10.72
N MET A 120 0.77 12.90 -11.95
CA MET A 120 0.46 14.22 -12.52
C MET A 120 -1.02 14.49 -12.71
N SER A 121 -1.82 13.45 -13.02
CA SER A 121 -3.26 13.58 -13.25
C SER A 121 -4.11 13.60 -11.97
N ALA A 122 -3.51 13.43 -10.78
CA ALA A 122 -4.26 13.36 -9.54
C ALA A 122 -5.02 14.67 -9.25
N PRO A 123 -6.35 14.61 -9.02
CA PRO A 123 -7.14 15.81 -8.75
C PRO A 123 -6.83 16.39 -7.36
N LYS A 124 -7.14 17.67 -7.15
CA LYS A 124 -6.87 18.38 -5.89
C LYS A 124 -7.38 17.65 -4.64
N GLY A 125 -8.59 17.11 -4.68
CA GLY A 125 -9.18 16.37 -3.55
C GLY A 125 -8.39 15.13 -3.18
N LEU A 126 -7.96 14.36 -4.19
CA LEU A 126 -7.10 13.18 -3.96
C LEU A 126 -5.72 13.61 -3.44
N THR A 127 -5.14 14.66 -4.04
CA THR A 127 -3.83 15.19 -3.61
C THR A 127 -3.84 15.58 -2.13
N ALA A 128 -4.88 16.31 -1.69
CA ALA A 128 -5.02 16.72 -0.29
C ALA A 128 -5.22 15.51 0.62
N ALA A 129 -6.18 14.63 0.30
CA ALA A 129 -6.51 13.48 1.13
C ALA A 129 -5.32 12.53 1.27
N SER A 130 -4.66 12.17 0.17
CA SER A 130 -3.49 11.29 0.20
C SER A 130 -2.28 11.95 0.85
N GLY A 131 -2.05 13.24 0.64
CA GLY A 131 -0.96 13.96 1.29
C GLY A 131 -1.10 14.03 2.82
N ILE A 132 -2.33 14.23 3.32
CA ILE A 132 -2.61 14.20 4.77
C ILE A 132 -2.51 12.77 5.32
N ASP A 133 -2.88 11.76 4.55
CA ASP A 133 -2.66 10.35 4.90
C ASP A 133 -1.17 10.05 5.11
N ALA A 134 -0.30 10.51 4.21
CA ALA A 134 1.15 10.41 4.38
C ALA A 134 1.67 11.15 5.62
N VAL A 135 1.11 12.33 5.97
CA VAL A 135 1.42 13.01 7.25
C VAL A 135 1.07 12.13 8.43
N THR A 136 -0.11 11.51 8.41
CA THR A 136 -0.59 10.63 9.49
C THR A 136 0.36 9.45 9.66
N HIS A 137 0.72 8.75 8.58
CA HIS A 137 1.66 7.63 8.62
C HIS A 137 3.03 8.04 9.20
N ALA A 138 3.57 9.18 8.77
CA ALA A 138 4.86 9.66 9.28
C ALA A 138 4.79 10.03 10.77
N LEU A 139 3.68 10.65 11.24
CA LEU A 139 3.48 10.98 12.65
C LEU A 139 3.29 9.71 13.50
N GLU A 140 2.49 8.74 13.02
CA GLU A 140 2.29 7.46 13.71
C GLU A 140 3.59 6.67 13.81
N ALA A 141 4.38 6.60 12.73
CA ALA A 141 5.70 5.98 12.75
C ALA A 141 6.62 6.64 13.79
N TYR A 142 6.66 7.97 13.82
CA TYR A 142 7.49 8.72 14.76
C TYR A 142 7.06 8.56 16.23
N ALA A 143 5.76 8.40 16.47
CA ALA A 143 5.19 8.21 17.82
C ALA A 143 5.12 6.72 18.23
N SER A 144 5.50 5.79 17.34
CA SER A 144 5.40 4.36 17.60
C SER A 144 6.34 3.93 18.75
N VAL A 145 5.86 2.98 19.55
CA VAL A 145 6.72 2.32 20.55
C VAL A 145 7.83 1.47 19.92
N MET A 146 7.74 1.19 18.63
CA MET A 146 8.73 0.47 17.84
C MET A 146 9.64 1.39 17.02
N ALA A 147 9.52 2.72 17.22
CA ALA A 147 10.34 3.69 16.50
C ALA A 147 11.85 3.46 16.72
N THR A 148 12.62 3.71 15.69
CA THR A 148 14.07 3.59 15.66
C THR A 148 14.68 4.85 15.05
N ASP A 149 15.99 5.06 15.19
CA ASP A 149 16.68 6.16 14.52
C ASP A 149 16.49 6.15 13.00
N TYR A 150 16.33 4.97 12.39
CA TYR A 150 16.07 4.82 10.94
C TYR A 150 14.66 5.29 10.59
N THR A 151 13.65 4.77 11.28
CA THR A 151 12.26 5.16 11.03
C THR A 151 12.00 6.61 11.36
N ASP A 152 12.61 7.11 12.44
CA ASP A 152 12.57 8.53 12.82
C ASP A 152 13.17 9.44 11.75
N GLY A 153 14.30 9.04 11.17
CA GLY A 153 14.94 9.78 10.08
C GLY A 153 14.03 9.89 8.84
N LEU A 154 13.42 8.77 8.44
CA LEU A 154 12.48 8.72 7.32
C LEU A 154 11.21 9.52 7.61
N ALA A 155 10.60 9.36 8.79
CA ALA A 155 9.38 10.06 9.19
C ALA A 155 9.58 11.58 9.23
N LYS A 156 10.67 12.06 9.86
CA LYS A 156 11.00 13.49 9.90
C LYS A 156 11.24 14.07 8.52
N GLN A 157 11.97 13.35 7.66
CA GLN A 157 12.22 13.81 6.29
C GLN A 157 10.93 13.84 5.48
N ALA A 158 10.08 12.81 5.60
CA ALA A 158 8.78 12.78 4.95
C ALA A 158 7.92 13.98 5.36
N LEU A 159 7.78 14.24 6.67
CA LEU A 159 7.01 15.38 7.18
C LEU A 159 7.52 16.70 6.63
N LYS A 160 8.84 16.93 6.67
CA LYS A 160 9.44 18.15 6.13
C LYS A 160 9.06 18.35 4.65
N VAL A 161 9.25 17.32 3.84
CA VAL A 161 8.95 17.39 2.39
C VAL A 161 7.46 17.61 2.16
N ILE A 162 6.58 16.91 2.91
CA ILE A 162 5.13 17.06 2.74
C ILE A 162 4.69 18.50 3.05
N PHE A 163 5.15 19.09 4.16
CA PHE A 163 4.79 20.46 4.52
C PHE A 163 5.30 21.50 3.53
N ASP A 164 6.46 21.26 2.92
CA ASP A 164 7.04 22.17 1.92
C ASP A 164 6.31 22.06 0.56
N TYR A 165 5.87 20.86 0.16
CA TYR A 165 5.43 20.59 -1.21
C TYR A 165 3.94 20.25 -1.37
N LEU A 166 3.23 19.79 -0.35
CA LEU A 166 1.79 19.49 -0.44
C LEU A 166 0.95 20.70 -0.88
N PRO A 167 1.17 21.93 -0.35
CA PRO A 167 0.44 23.11 -0.84
C PRO A 167 0.69 23.37 -2.33
N ARG A 168 1.93 23.22 -2.81
CA ARG A 168 2.28 23.39 -4.21
C ARG A 168 1.63 22.31 -5.09
N ALA A 169 1.70 21.04 -4.67
CA ALA A 169 1.06 19.93 -5.37
C ALA A 169 -0.46 20.06 -5.42
N TYR A 170 -1.06 20.62 -4.38
CA TYR A 170 -2.51 20.92 -4.36
C TYR A 170 -2.88 22.04 -5.33
N GLU A 171 -2.14 23.16 -5.32
CA GLU A 171 -2.48 24.33 -6.14
C GLU A 171 -2.16 24.11 -7.62
N ASN A 172 -0.99 23.57 -7.94
CA ASN A 172 -0.44 23.52 -9.29
C ASN A 172 -0.03 22.12 -9.74
N GLY A 173 -0.52 21.06 -9.11
CA GLY A 173 -0.03 19.70 -9.29
C GLY A 173 -0.09 19.12 -10.70
N GLN A 174 -0.88 19.70 -11.61
CA GLN A 174 -0.91 19.27 -13.02
C GLN A 174 0.29 19.78 -13.82
N THR A 175 1.01 20.76 -13.32
CA THR A 175 2.14 21.43 -14.00
C THR A 175 3.41 21.48 -13.15
N ASP A 176 3.30 21.31 -11.82
CA ASP A 176 4.42 21.31 -10.89
C ASP A 176 4.96 19.89 -10.70
N VAL A 177 5.77 19.45 -11.64
CA VAL A 177 6.40 18.11 -11.64
C VAL A 177 7.24 17.91 -10.40
N GLU A 178 8.02 18.92 -9.97
CA GLU A 178 8.85 18.83 -8.77
C GLU A 178 7.99 18.55 -7.52
N ALA A 179 6.88 19.26 -7.34
CA ALA A 179 6.01 19.05 -6.20
C ALA A 179 5.40 17.64 -6.21
N ARG A 180 5.02 17.13 -7.37
CA ARG A 180 4.53 15.75 -7.51
C ARG A 180 5.60 14.71 -7.17
N GLU A 181 6.81 14.87 -7.69
CA GLU A 181 7.95 14.01 -7.38
C GLU A 181 8.25 13.98 -5.88
N LYS A 182 8.35 15.17 -5.27
CA LYS A 182 8.61 15.30 -3.84
C LYS A 182 7.51 14.65 -2.99
N MET A 183 6.25 14.84 -3.35
CA MET A 183 5.14 14.22 -2.65
C MET A 183 5.12 12.69 -2.81
N ALA A 184 5.40 12.16 -4.00
CA ALA A 184 5.50 10.72 -4.23
C ALA A 184 6.61 10.10 -3.36
N ASN A 185 7.81 10.68 -3.40
CA ASN A 185 8.95 10.25 -2.58
C ASN A 185 8.65 10.33 -1.08
N ALA A 186 7.99 11.41 -0.63
CA ALA A 186 7.65 11.58 0.79
C ALA A 186 6.62 10.55 1.26
N ALA A 187 5.61 10.22 0.45
CA ALA A 187 4.64 9.18 0.77
C ALA A 187 5.30 7.80 0.90
N THR A 188 6.21 7.48 -0.02
CA THR A 188 7.01 6.24 0.05
C THR A 188 7.90 6.22 1.31
N MET A 189 8.58 7.31 1.64
CA MET A 189 9.36 7.41 2.88
C MET A 189 8.50 7.22 4.14
N ALA A 190 7.30 7.83 4.16
CA ALA A 190 6.36 7.65 5.27
C ALA A 190 5.90 6.19 5.39
N GLY A 191 5.61 5.53 4.26
CA GLY A 191 5.28 4.10 4.21
C GLY A 191 6.41 3.23 4.76
N MET A 192 7.65 3.48 4.34
CA MET A 192 8.84 2.76 4.85
C MET A 192 9.08 2.97 6.35
N ALA A 193 8.77 4.15 6.88
CA ALA A 193 8.89 4.44 8.31
C ALA A 193 7.81 3.73 9.14
N PHE A 194 6.63 3.55 8.55
CA PHE A 194 5.45 2.99 9.19
C PHE A 194 5.42 1.44 9.16
N ALA A 195 6.11 0.80 8.21
CA ALA A 195 6.08 -0.63 7.90
C ALA A 195 6.74 -1.55 8.95
#